data_f3b79c08ba6c5791e5f1fd2c164a0525
#
_entry.id   f3b79c08ba6c5791e5f1fd2c164a0525
#
_cell.length_a   1.000
_cell.length_b   1.000
_cell.length_c   1.000
_cell.angle_alpha   90.00
_cell.angle_beta   90.00
_cell.angle_gamma   90.00
#
_symmetry.space_group_name_H-M   'P 1'
#
loop_
_entity.id
_entity.type
_entity.pdbx_description
1 polymer ?
#
loop_
_entity_poly.entity_id
_entity_poly.type
_entity_poly.pdbx_seq_one_letter_code
_entity_poly.pdbx_strand_id
1 'polypeptide(L)'
;MRHFFILFAIAGLLINPSAAEACTGITLKSKDGTTIVARTIEWGGSNLNSQYVVVPRGYTERSYTPNGVDGMTFTARYGYVGLAVEQKEFIAEGLNEVGLSAGLFYFPKYGEYEKYNAAVRDKSISDLQLVSWLLGECSNVEEVKEAVKKVHVINIDPRASTVHWRV
;
A
#
# COMPACT_ATOMS: atom_id res chain seq x y z
N MET A 1 33.72 0.84 -42.21
CA MET A 1 32.29 0.60 -41.97
C MET A 1 32.00 -0.59 -41.02
N ARG A 2 32.67 -1.73 -41.14
CA ARG A 2 32.43 -2.92 -40.28
C ARG A 2 32.66 -2.69 -38.78
N HIS A 3 33.61 -1.89 -38.40
CA HIS A 3 33.92 -1.58 -36.96
C HIS A 3 32.94 -0.58 -36.35
N PHE A 4 32.31 0.26 -37.14
CA PHE A 4 31.30 1.21 -36.66
C PHE A 4 30.00 0.52 -36.27
N PHE A 5 29.61 -0.55 -36.95
CA PHE A 5 28.43 -1.36 -36.61
C PHE A 5 28.64 -2.18 -35.33
N ILE A 6 29.87 -2.65 -35.05
CA ILE A 6 30.19 -3.41 -33.86
C ILE A 6 30.15 -2.50 -32.61
N LEU A 7 30.64 -1.28 -32.70
CA LEU A 7 30.55 -0.30 -31.62
C LEU A 7 29.11 0.11 -31.28
N PHE A 8 28.23 0.23 -32.26
CA PHE A 8 26.81 0.53 -32.07
C PHE A 8 26.07 -0.64 -31.44
N ALA A 9 26.39 -1.89 -31.80
CA ALA A 9 25.81 -3.09 -31.21
C ALA A 9 26.24 -3.28 -29.72
N ILE A 10 27.49 -2.94 -29.38
CA ILE A 10 28.00 -3.02 -28.00
C ILE A 10 27.39 -1.89 -27.14
N ALA A 11 27.21 -0.69 -27.69
CA ALA A 11 26.55 0.41 -26.98
C ALA A 11 25.07 0.10 -26.67
N GLY A 12 24.37 -0.59 -27.58
CA GLY A 12 23.00 -1.05 -27.35
C GLY A 12 22.86 -2.12 -26.26
N LEU A 13 23.88 -2.92 -26.02
CA LEU A 13 23.91 -3.95 -24.97
C LEU A 13 24.20 -3.39 -23.56
N LEU A 14 24.67 -2.15 -23.46
CA LEU A 14 24.96 -1.48 -22.19
C LEU A 14 23.77 -0.67 -21.65
N ILE A 15 22.71 -0.53 -22.43
CA ILE A 15 21.45 0.03 -21.95
C ILE A 15 20.69 -1.12 -21.28
N ASN A 16 21.04 -1.40 -20.02
CA ASN A 16 20.14 -2.17 -19.15
C ASN A 16 18.91 -1.29 -18.91
N PRO A 17 17.73 -1.61 -19.44
CA PRO A 17 16.53 -0.98 -18.97
C PRO A 17 16.43 -1.37 -17.49
N SER A 18 16.64 -0.41 -16.61
CA SER A 18 16.26 -0.59 -15.20
C SER A 18 14.79 -1.01 -15.23
N ALA A 19 14.50 -2.25 -14.87
CA ALA A 19 13.13 -2.67 -14.68
C ALA A 19 12.53 -1.68 -13.68
N ALA A 20 11.55 -0.90 -14.12
CA ALA A 20 10.84 -0.01 -13.23
C ALA A 20 10.04 -0.90 -12.27
N GLU A 21 10.57 -1.11 -11.07
CA GLU A 21 9.85 -1.77 -10.00
C GLU A 21 8.82 -0.78 -9.45
N ALA A 22 7.68 -0.68 -10.11
CA ALA A 22 6.62 0.22 -9.72
C ALA A 22 5.26 -0.39 -10.00
N CYS A 23 4.41 -0.39 -8.97
CA CYS A 23 3.01 -0.75 -9.11
C CYS A 23 2.28 0.21 -10.06
N THR A 24 1.43 -0.31 -10.93
CA THR A 24 0.56 0.49 -11.81
C THR A 24 -0.88 0.38 -11.32
N GLY A 25 -1.57 1.51 -11.18
CA GLY A 25 -2.99 1.55 -10.85
C GLY A 25 -3.79 2.34 -11.87
N ILE A 26 -4.99 1.86 -12.19
CA ILE A 26 -5.93 2.56 -13.07
C ILE A 26 -7.29 2.67 -12.42
N THR A 27 -7.99 3.75 -12.72
CA THR A 27 -9.39 3.94 -12.37
C THR A 27 -10.17 4.25 -13.64
N LEU A 28 -11.19 3.47 -13.90
CA LEU A 28 -12.05 3.60 -15.08
C LEU A 28 -13.48 3.90 -14.63
N LYS A 29 -14.22 4.65 -15.43
CA LYS A 29 -15.68 4.80 -15.29
C LYS A 29 -16.36 4.11 -16.47
N SER A 30 -17.28 3.22 -16.17
CA SER A 30 -18.15 2.60 -17.15
C SER A 30 -19.25 3.57 -17.59
N LYS A 31 -19.98 3.23 -18.67
CA LYS A 31 -21.04 4.07 -19.21
C LYS A 31 -22.23 4.25 -18.25
N ASP A 32 -22.44 3.34 -17.33
CA ASP A 32 -23.47 3.38 -16.30
C ASP A 32 -23.04 4.13 -15.03
N GLY A 33 -21.80 4.71 -15.03
CA GLY A 33 -21.25 5.43 -13.91
C GLY A 33 -20.51 4.59 -12.89
N THR A 34 -20.46 3.25 -13.04
CA THR A 34 -19.71 2.37 -12.16
C THR A 34 -18.21 2.69 -12.22
N THR A 35 -17.57 2.76 -11.06
CA THR A 35 -16.11 2.93 -10.97
C THR A 35 -15.44 1.57 -10.87
N ILE A 36 -14.49 1.33 -11.76
CA ILE A 36 -13.66 0.11 -11.78
C ILE A 36 -12.24 0.52 -11.40
N VAL A 37 -11.70 -0.14 -10.40
CA VAL A 37 -10.32 0.04 -9.98
C VAL A 37 -9.55 -1.23 -10.27
N ALA A 38 -8.39 -1.11 -10.90
CA ALA A 38 -7.50 -2.23 -11.14
C ALA A 38 -6.04 -1.81 -10.94
N ARG A 39 -5.19 -2.78 -10.60
CA ARG A 39 -3.77 -2.55 -10.38
C ARG A 39 -2.93 -3.79 -10.67
N THR A 40 -1.65 -3.57 -10.89
CA THR A 40 -0.60 -4.59 -10.75
C THR A 40 0.10 -4.43 -9.40
N ILE A 41 0.55 -5.53 -8.82
CA ILE A 41 1.45 -5.52 -7.67
C ILE A 41 2.79 -6.06 -8.16
N GLU A 42 3.78 -5.17 -8.16
CA GLU A 42 5.11 -5.50 -8.62
C GLU A 42 6.09 -5.27 -7.47
N TRP A 43 6.68 -6.36 -7.02
CA TRP A 43 7.70 -6.35 -5.97
C TRP A 43 8.83 -7.28 -6.43
N GLY A 44 9.95 -6.72 -6.82
CA GLY A 44 11.04 -7.45 -7.44
C GLY A 44 11.59 -8.57 -6.54
N GLY A 45 11.45 -9.81 -7.00
CA GLY A 45 12.11 -10.96 -6.41
C GLY A 45 11.45 -11.60 -5.19
N SER A 46 10.19 -11.25 -4.87
CA SER A 46 9.43 -11.85 -3.78
C SER A 46 8.17 -12.56 -4.30
N ASN A 47 7.80 -13.67 -3.65
CA ASN A 47 6.55 -14.38 -3.91
C ASN A 47 5.31 -13.69 -3.33
N LEU A 48 5.46 -12.57 -2.63
CA LEU A 48 4.41 -11.74 -1.99
C LEU A 48 3.42 -12.51 -1.10
N ASN A 49 3.42 -13.82 -1.05
CA ASN A 49 2.50 -14.67 -0.27
C ASN A 49 1.06 -14.11 -0.25
N SER A 50 0.55 -13.77 -1.44
CA SER A 50 -0.71 -13.04 -1.59
C SER A 50 -1.91 -13.89 -1.19
N GLN A 51 -2.86 -13.29 -0.48
CA GLN A 51 -4.09 -13.94 -0.04
C GLN A 51 -5.28 -12.99 -0.05
N TYR A 52 -6.47 -13.50 -0.32
CA TYR A 52 -7.70 -12.75 -0.13
C TYR A 52 -8.13 -12.80 1.34
N VAL A 53 -8.53 -11.66 1.85
CA VAL A 53 -8.97 -11.51 3.24
C VAL A 53 -10.35 -10.87 3.25
N VAL A 54 -11.23 -11.42 4.09
CA VAL A 54 -12.56 -10.85 4.38
C VAL A 54 -12.56 -10.45 5.85
N VAL A 55 -12.75 -9.18 6.12
CA VAL A 55 -12.77 -8.63 7.46
C VAL A 55 -14.19 -8.17 7.79
N PRO A 56 -14.84 -8.77 8.81
CA PRO A 56 -16.18 -8.37 9.22
C PRO A 56 -16.16 -7.09 10.06
N ARG A 57 -17.32 -6.43 10.14
CA ARG A 57 -17.53 -5.37 11.15
C ARG A 57 -17.21 -5.87 12.56
N GLY A 58 -16.66 -5.01 13.38
CA GLY A 58 -16.29 -5.33 14.76
C GLY A 58 -14.98 -6.09 14.91
N TYR A 59 -14.32 -6.45 13.82
CA TYR A 59 -12.98 -7.03 13.90
C TYR A 59 -11.99 -6.00 14.44
N THR A 60 -11.28 -6.38 15.50
CA THR A 60 -10.29 -5.50 16.14
C THR A 60 -8.90 -5.95 15.80
N GLU A 61 -8.07 -4.99 15.43
CA GLU A 61 -6.68 -5.18 15.06
C GLU A 61 -5.79 -4.21 15.85
N ARG A 62 -4.55 -4.60 16.06
CA ARG A 62 -3.55 -3.74 16.66
C ARG A 62 -2.38 -3.57 15.70
N SER A 63 -1.94 -2.33 15.53
CA SER A 63 -0.88 -2.02 14.59
C SER A 63 0.49 -2.48 15.09
N TYR A 64 1.33 -2.82 14.13
CA TYR A 64 2.75 -3.08 14.36
C TYR A 64 3.51 -1.76 14.55
N THR A 65 4.55 -1.83 15.36
CA THR A 65 5.58 -0.81 15.51
C THR A 65 6.95 -1.49 15.41
N PRO A 66 8.05 -0.75 15.39
CA PRO A 66 9.39 -1.36 15.45
C PRO A 66 9.63 -2.26 16.67
N ASN A 67 8.80 -2.12 17.72
CA ASN A 67 8.89 -2.93 18.96
C ASN A 67 7.96 -4.14 18.97
N GLY A 68 7.15 -4.35 17.94
CA GLY A 68 6.17 -5.43 17.85
C GLY A 68 4.74 -4.96 17.66
N VAL A 69 3.75 -5.75 18.08
CA VAL A 69 2.32 -5.45 17.95
C VAL A 69 1.86 -4.62 19.15
N ASP A 70 2.27 -3.36 19.18
CA ASP A 70 1.99 -2.46 20.32
C ASP A 70 1.54 -1.04 19.91
N GLY A 71 1.26 -0.82 18.63
CA GLY A 71 0.76 0.44 18.09
C GLY A 71 -0.73 0.69 18.34
N MET A 72 -1.33 1.51 17.50
CA MET A 72 -2.75 1.87 17.55
C MET A 72 -3.64 0.62 17.46
N THR A 73 -4.64 0.56 18.33
CA THR A 73 -5.73 -0.42 18.23
C THR A 73 -6.90 0.20 17.50
N PHE A 74 -7.46 -0.50 16.51
CA PHE A 74 -8.61 -0.04 15.75
C PHE A 74 -9.59 -1.18 15.48
N THR A 75 -10.86 -0.84 15.37
CA THR A 75 -11.95 -1.79 15.17
C THR A 75 -12.69 -1.44 13.89
N ALA A 76 -12.85 -2.41 13.00
CA ALA A 76 -13.53 -2.21 11.73
C ALA A 76 -15.01 -1.84 11.95
N ARG A 77 -15.34 -0.60 11.65
CA ARG A 77 -16.72 -0.08 11.58
C ARG A 77 -17.43 -0.62 10.33
N TYR A 78 -16.70 -0.74 9.24
CA TYR A 78 -17.16 -1.31 7.98
C TYR A 78 -16.45 -2.62 7.69
N GLY A 79 -17.20 -3.61 7.20
CA GLY A 79 -16.62 -4.82 6.64
C GLY A 79 -15.93 -4.52 5.31
N TYR A 80 -14.84 -5.23 5.03
CA TYR A 80 -14.11 -5.05 3.77
C TYR A 80 -13.54 -6.37 3.26
N VAL A 81 -13.25 -6.39 1.97
CA VAL A 81 -12.45 -7.44 1.32
C VAL A 81 -11.14 -6.82 0.83
N GLY A 82 -10.06 -7.57 0.91
CA GLY A 82 -8.76 -7.08 0.49
C GLY A 82 -7.86 -8.18 -0.05
N LEU A 83 -6.87 -7.76 -0.82
CA LEU A 83 -5.71 -8.56 -1.19
C LEU A 83 -4.58 -8.20 -0.23
N ALA A 84 -4.23 -9.13 0.63
CA ALA A 84 -3.10 -9.00 1.54
C ALA A 84 -1.83 -9.56 0.90
N VAL A 85 -0.68 -9.01 1.31
CA VAL A 85 0.65 -9.45 0.89
C VAL A 85 1.50 -9.74 2.13
N GLU A 86 2.29 -10.80 2.09
CA GLU A 86 3.14 -11.31 3.17
C GLU A 86 2.34 -11.78 4.40
N GLN A 87 1.49 -10.95 4.95
CA GLN A 87 0.65 -11.24 6.13
C GLN A 87 -0.78 -10.76 5.90
N LYS A 88 -1.74 -11.41 6.54
CA LYS A 88 -3.18 -11.09 6.38
C LYS A 88 -3.54 -9.64 6.80
N GLU A 89 -2.75 -9.04 7.68
CA GLU A 89 -2.92 -7.67 8.16
C GLU A 89 -2.44 -6.61 7.15
N PHE A 90 -1.60 -6.99 6.18
CA PHE A 90 -0.98 -6.06 5.23
C PHE A 90 -1.78 -6.00 3.92
N ILE A 91 -2.86 -5.24 3.94
CA ILE A 91 -3.76 -5.10 2.78
C ILE A 91 -3.12 -4.17 1.75
N ALA A 92 -2.78 -4.73 0.58
CA ALA A 92 -2.22 -3.97 -0.53
C ALA A 92 -3.28 -3.28 -1.40
N GLU A 93 -4.50 -3.84 -1.47
CA GLU A 93 -5.66 -3.28 -2.18
C GLU A 93 -6.93 -3.83 -1.56
N GLY A 94 -7.97 -3.01 -1.44
CA GLY A 94 -9.25 -3.47 -0.91
C GLY A 94 -10.41 -2.55 -1.20
N LEU A 95 -11.60 -3.06 -0.86
CA LEU A 95 -12.87 -2.38 -1.02
C LEU A 95 -13.74 -2.67 0.20
N ASN A 96 -14.31 -1.64 0.80
CA ASN A 96 -15.26 -1.82 1.89
C ASN A 96 -16.71 -1.88 1.40
N GLU A 97 -17.59 -2.32 2.27
CA GLU A 97 -19.00 -2.54 1.98
C GLU A 97 -19.81 -1.29 1.62
N VAL A 98 -19.25 -0.10 1.87
CA VAL A 98 -19.88 1.19 1.51
C VAL A 98 -19.25 1.84 0.28
N GLY A 99 -18.34 1.13 -0.40
CA GLY A 99 -17.80 1.52 -1.71
C GLY A 99 -16.50 2.31 -1.67
N LEU A 100 -15.86 2.48 -0.51
CA LEU A 100 -14.51 3.05 -0.43
C LEU A 100 -13.48 2.01 -0.86
N SER A 101 -12.64 2.35 -1.85
CA SER A 101 -11.48 1.55 -2.21
C SER A 101 -10.19 2.25 -1.76
N ALA A 102 -9.22 1.46 -1.30
CA ALA A 102 -7.91 1.96 -0.95
C ALA A 102 -6.82 0.98 -1.36
N GLY A 103 -5.68 1.50 -1.77
CA GLY A 103 -4.55 0.69 -2.22
C GLY A 103 -3.20 1.30 -1.85
N LEU A 104 -2.23 0.45 -1.62
CA LEU A 104 -0.85 0.77 -1.28
C LEU A 104 0.04 0.58 -2.51
N PHE A 105 0.88 1.56 -2.79
CA PHE A 105 1.80 1.57 -3.92
C PHE A 105 3.23 1.82 -3.46
N TYR A 106 4.17 1.06 -3.99
CA TYR A 106 5.59 1.25 -3.74
C TYR A 106 6.08 2.56 -4.33
N PHE A 107 6.76 3.37 -3.52
CA PHE A 107 7.25 4.69 -3.91
C PHE A 107 8.63 4.98 -3.27
N PRO A 108 9.66 4.24 -3.70
CA PRO A 108 10.98 4.33 -3.09
C PRO A 108 11.64 5.67 -3.37
N LYS A 109 12.46 6.14 -2.42
CA LYS A 109 13.35 7.31 -2.52
C LYS A 109 12.69 8.69 -2.37
N TYR A 110 11.37 8.82 -2.51
CA TYR A 110 10.70 10.13 -2.55
C TYR A 110 9.73 10.35 -1.40
N GLY A 111 9.46 9.33 -0.61
CA GLY A 111 8.64 9.42 0.58
C GLY A 111 9.48 9.51 1.85
N GLU A 112 8.91 10.08 2.90
CA GLU A 112 9.48 10.09 4.23
C GLU A 112 8.37 9.84 5.25
N TYR A 113 8.68 9.04 6.27
CA TYR A 113 7.79 8.77 7.38
C TYR A 113 8.21 9.53 8.62
N GLU A 114 7.25 9.77 9.51
CA GLU A 114 7.56 10.21 10.85
C GLU A 114 8.43 9.17 11.57
N LYS A 115 9.38 9.65 12.37
CA LYS A 115 10.16 8.76 13.22
C LYS A 115 9.27 8.19 14.32
N TYR A 116 9.36 6.89 14.54
CA TYR A 116 8.64 6.26 15.64
C TYR A 116 8.96 6.92 16.98
N ASN A 117 7.90 7.22 17.72
CA ASN A 117 7.98 7.76 19.08
C ASN A 117 7.07 6.95 20.00
N ALA A 118 7.64 6.24 20.96
CA ALA A 118 6.92 5.40 21.89
C ALA A 118 5.90 6.16 22.76
N ALA A 119 6.08 7.47 22.96
CA ALA A 119 5.15 8.30 23.72
C ALA A 119 3.78 8.48 23.03
N VAL A 120 3.73 8.29 21.70
CA VAL A 120 2.50 8.40 20.90
C VAL A 120 2.16 7.10 20.18
N ARG A 121 2.67 5.96 20.67
CA ARG A 121 2.46 4.65 20.05
C ARG A 121 0.98 4.31 19.85
N ASP A 122 0.10 4.71 20.75
CA ASP A 122 -1.33 4.45 20.67
C ASP A 122 -2.04 5.22 19.53
N LYS A 123 -1.32 6.13 18.86
CA LYS A 123 -1.73 6.82 17.63
C LYS A 123 -0.83 6.44 16.43
N SER A 124 0.12 5.54 16.63
CA SER A 124 1.03 5.11 15.56
C SER A 124 0.46 3.92 14.81
N ILE A 125 0.42 4.04 13.51
CA ILE A 125 -0.02 2.98 12.60
C ILE A 125 1.09 2.64 11.60
N SER A 126 1.28 1.34 11.38
CA SER A 126 2.18 0.86 10.33
C SER A 126 1.72 1.31 8.94
N ASP A 127 2.66 1.73 8.12
CA ASP A 127 2.47 2.03 6.71
C ASP A 127 1.79 0.87 5.96
N LEU A 128 2.09 -0.38 6.32
CA LEU A 128 1.52 -1.58 5.71
C LEU A 128 0.09 -1.90 6.20
N GLN A 129 -0.37 -1.31 7.31
CA GLN A 129 -1.71 -1.49 7.85
C GLN A 129 -2.63 -0.28 7.63
N LEU A 130 -2.12 0.80 7.02
CA LEU A 130 -2.94 1.99 6.80
C LEU A 130 -4.16 1.70 5.94
N VAL A 131 -4.04 0.86 4.89
CA VAL A 131 -5.16 0.46 4.04
C VAL A 131 -6.24 -0.27 4.83
N SER A 132 -5.87 -1.25 5.68
CA SER A 132 -6.79 -1.97 6.56
C SER A 132 -7.62 -1.02 7.42
N TRP A 133 -6.93 -0.09 8.07
CA TRP A 133 -7.57 0.89 8.93
C TRP A 133 -8.51 1.83 8.16
N LEU A 134 -8.08 2.39 7.01
CA LEU A 134 -8.91 3.27 6.19
C LEU A 134 -10.19 2.59 5.70
N LEU A 135 -10.06 1.34 5.23
CA LEU A 135 -11.22 0.56 4.78
C LEU A 135 -12.16 0.21 5.93
N GLY A 136 -11.62 -0.07 7.10
CA GLY A 136 -12.42 -0.38 8.28
C GLY A 136 -13.09 0.86 8.90
N GLU A 137 -12.48 2.02 8.84
CA GLU A 137 -12.92 3.22 9.57
C GLU A 137 -13.75 4.19 8.72
N CYS A 138 -13.40 4.37 7.43
CA CYS A 138 -13.91 5.45 6.60
C CYS A 138 -14.93 4.97 5.56
N SER A 139 -15.92 5.83 5.28
CA SER A 139 -16.94 5.58 4.26
C SER A 139 -16.66 6.29 2.93
N ASN A 140 -15.83 7.32 2.95
CA ASN A 140 -15.56 8.18 1.80
C ASN A 140 -14.22 8.89 1.94
N VAL A 141 -13.76 9.55 0.87
CA VAL A 141 -12.47 10.25 0.79
C VAL A 141 -12.37 11.41 1.78
N GLU A 142 -13.46 12.10 2.07
CA GLU A 142 -13.43 13.24 3.01
C GLU A 142 -13.17 12.74 4.45
N GLU A 143 -13.80 11.63 4.85
CA GLU A 143 -13.49 10.98 6.13
C GLU A 143 -12.02 10.54 6.20
N VAL A 144 -11.47 10.00 5.11
CA VAL A 144 -10.05 9.63 5.04
C VAL A 144 -9.15 10.84 5.28
N LYS A 145 -9.41 11.98 4.63
CA LYS A 145 -8.63 13.22 4.81
C LYS A 145 -8.60 13.69 6.27
N GLU A 146 -9.70 13.54 6.99
CA GLU A 146 -9.77 13.91 8.40
C GLU A 146 -9.18 12.85 9.33
N ALA A 147 -9.28 11.58 8.96
CA ALA A 147 -8.76 10.47 9.74
C ALA A 147 -7.22 10.47 9.76
N VAL A 148 -6.58 10.62 8.62
CA VAL A 148 -5.11 10.56 8.51
C VAL A 148 -4.39 11.68 9.29
N LYS A 149 -5.07 12.80 9.56
CA LYS A 149 -4.51 13.87 10.40
C LYS A 149 -4.37 13.50 11.88
N LYS A 150 -4.98 12.40 12.31
CA LYS A 150 -5.07 12.00 13.72
C LYS A 150 -4.07 10.91 14.10
N VAL A 151 -3.36 10.37 13.13
CA VAL A 151 -2.45 9.22 13.31
C VAL A 151 -1.04 9.55 12.84
N HIS A 152 -0.08 8.84 13.39
CA HIS A 152 1.32 8.86 12.98
C HIS A 152 1.62 7.62 12.15
N VAL A 153 1.82 7.79 10.85
CA VAL A 153 2.19 6.69 9.97
C VAL A 153 3.69 6.44 10.08
N ILE A 154 4.05 5.23 10.44
CA ILE A 154 5.43 4.82 10.68
C ILE A 154 5.83 3.65 9.78
N ASN A 155 7.07 3.62 9.37
CA ASN A 155 7.64 2.48 8.66
C ASN A 155 8.06 1.39 9.66
N ILE A 156 7.73 0.13 9.34
CA ILE A 156 8.12 -1.03 10.15
C ILE A 156 9.06 -1.98 9.43
N ASP A 157 9.10 -1.95 8.10
CA ASP A 157 9.98 -2.81 7.30
C ASP A 157 10.85 -1.96 6.37
N PRO A 158 12.15 -1.85 6.63
CA PRO A 158 13.07 -1.09 5.79
C PRO A 158 13.11 -1.55 4.32
N ARG A 159 12.74 -2.82 4.05
CA ARG A 159 12.69 -3.37 2.69
C ARG A 159 11.54 -2.76 1.89
N ALA A 160 10.45 -2.40 2.57
CA ALA A 160 9.33 -1.71 1.95
C ALA A 160 9.67 -0.29 1.53
N SER A 161 10.81 0.27 2.02
CA SER A 161 11.21 1.66 1.77
C SER A 161 10.05 2.61 2.12
N THR A 162 9.58 3.39 1.13
CA THR A 162 8.41 4.23 1.29
C THR A 162 7.30 3.81 0.34
N VAL A 163 6.06 3.98 0.76
CA VAL A 163 4.87 3.73 -0.02
C VAL A 163 3.98 4.97 -0.05
N HIS A 164 3.05 5.02 -0.99
CA HIS A 164 1.96 5.98 -1.00
C HIS A 164 0.63 5.26 -1.15
N TRP A 165 -0.45 5.95 -0.87
CA TRP A 165 -1.77 5.36 -0.87
C TRP A 165 -2.69 6.10 -1.83
N ARG A 166 -3.50 5.32 -2.55
CA ARG A 166 -4.61 5.80 -3.35
C ARG A 166 -5.91 5.48 -2.59
N VAL A 167 -6.81 6.42 -2.60
CA VAL A 167 -8.16 6.27 -2.08
C VAL A 167 -9.16 6.79 -3.12
#